data_fe3e07422727b9cbb6994b901f345483
#
_entry.id   fe3e07422727b9cbb6994b901f345483
#
_cell.length_a   1.000
_cell.length_b   1.000
_cell.length_c   1.000
_cell.angle_alpha   90.00
_cell.angle_beta   90.00
_cell.angle_gamma   90.00
#
_symmetry.space_group_name_H-M   'P 1'
#
loop_
_entity.id
_entity.type
_entity.pdbx_description
1 polymer ?
#
loop_
_entity_poly.entity_id
_entity_poly.type
_entity_poly.pdbx_seq_one_letter_code
_entity_poly.pdbx_strand_id
1 'polypeptide(L)'
;MRGVDKIAFATSVLGAGHIKDKKPCQDYSIAWQSKDSGSVVLIVCDGHGSDTYVRSDVGSRLAAQITLEAVKEFVPRKGHTPNPEWIIGQKGQVLAHEQVNYGTGEGKVFEALFETIYRNWLDAIEQDAQKNPFTEEETKRLRGKKLVKAYGTTLMAYVQTPDYWFAFQIGDGRMLAADEDLRWRQLVPWDEACFLNQTTSLCNTDPLPLFRYAFDGIGNFPSAVFCCSDGIEDSWGDYDLAPQMLHDYFTGLAKVFMHEGRNVTLDRLSDFLPKLSAAASKDDMSIAGYINKKAIRPEELKQ
;
A
#
# COMPACT_ATOMS: atom_id res chain seq x y z
N MET A 1 20.98 18.89 -15.75
CA MET A 1 19.62 18.36 -15.47
C MET A 1 19.26 18.76 -14.04
N ARG A 2 18.17 19.49 -13.80
CA ARG A 2 17.70 19.74 -12.43
C ARG A 2 17.21 18.38 -11.90
N GLY A 3 17.84 17.87 -10.84
CA GLY A 3 17.46 16.60 -10.24
C GLY A 3 15.99 16.64 -9.79
N VAL A 4 15.29 15.53 -9.98
CA VAL A 4 13.91 15.39 -9.50
C VAL A 4 13.96 15.34 -7.97
N ASP A 5 13.41 16.39 -7.31
CA ASP A 5 13.48 16.52 -5.86
C ASP A 5 12.53 15.53 -5.15
N LYS A 6 11.49 15.09 -5.84
CA LYS A 6 10.46 14.15 -5.34
C LYS A 6 10.46 12.89 -6.20
N ILE A 7 10.63 11.74 -5.59
CA ILE A 7 10.67 10.44 -6.26
C ILE A 7 9.49 9.61 -5.75
N ALA A 8 8.63 9.15 -6.66
CA ALA A 8 7.62 8.14 -6.38
C ALA A 8 7.91 6.91 -7.25
N PHE A 9 7.82 5.71 -6.65
CA PHE A 9 8.13 4.46 -7.32
C PHE A 9 7.25 3.34 -6.80
N ALA A 10 7.06 2.31 -7.60
CA ALA A 10 6.45 1.04 -7.19
C ALA A 10 7.01 -0.09 -8.04
N THR A 11 7.08 -1.27 -7.47
CA THR A 11 7.41 -2.52 -8.16
C THR A 11 6.83 -3.71 -7.40
N SER A 12 6.41 -4.72 -8.16
CA SER A 12 5.96 -6.02 -7.65
C SER A 12 6.73 -7.11 -8.39
N VAL A 13 7.21 -8.11 -7.68
CA VAL A 13 7.95 -9.22 -8.26
C VAL A 13 7.38 -10.55 -7.81
N LEU A 14 7.43 -11.53 -8.70
CA LEU A 14 6.96 -12.89 -8.46
C LEU A 14 7.87 -13.61 -7.47
N GLY A 15 7.28 -14.18 -6.44
CA GLY A 15 7.95 -14.91 -5.38
C GLY A 15 8.50 -16.27 -5.82
N ALA A 16 9.57 -16.71 -5.17
CA ALA A 16 10.20 -17.99 -5.48
C ALA A 16 9.27 -19.20 -5.25
N GLY A 17 8.38 -19.12 -4.26
CA GLY A 17 7.33 -20.11 -4.01
C GLY A 17 6.34 -20.19 -5.16
N HIS A 18 5.86 -19.03 -5.63
CA HIS A 18 4.92 -18.96 -6.74
C HIS A 18 5.54 -19.41 -8.06
N ILE A 19 6.82 -19.12 -8.32
CA ILE A 19 7.56 -19.67 -9.48
C ILE A 19 7.53 -21.21 -9.44
N LYS A 20 7.84 -21.79 -8.28
CA LYS A 20 7.84 -23.25 -8.09
C LYS A 20 6.45 -23.85 -8.34
N ASP A 21 5.41 -23.19 -7.84
CA ASP A 21 4.03 -23.65 -7.89
C ASP A 21 3.32 -23.23 -9.20
N LYS A 22 4.03 -22.52 -10.10
CA LYS A 22 3.51 -21.99 -11.38
C LYS A 22 2.28 -21.08 -11.19
N LYS A 23 2.26 -20.31 -10.09
CA LYS A 23 1.26 -19.29 -9.82
C LYS A 23 1.67 -17.95 -10.42
N PRO A 24 0.74 -17.06 -10.76
CA PRO A 24 1.06 -15.68 -11.09
C PRO A 24 1.54 -14.91 -9.86
N CYS A 25 2.12 -13.72 -10.06
CA CYS A 25 2.30 -12.76 -8.98
C CYS A 25 0.92 -12.30 -8.51
N GLN A 26 0.62 -12.52 -7.24
CA GLN A 26 -0.66 -12.19 -6.62
C GLN A 26 -0.63 -10.79 -5.99
N ASP A 27 0.54 -10.20 -5.85
CA ASP A 27 0.75 -8.83 -5.40
C ASP A 27 0.58 -7.81 -6.53
N TYR A 28 0.17 -6.60 -6.15
CA TYR A 28 0.16 -5.47 -7.07
C TYR A 28 0.46 -4.16 -6.38
N SER A 29 1.30 -3.31 -7.00
CA SER A 29 1.66 -2.01 -6.45
C SER A 29 1.55 -0.88 -7.47
N ILE A 30 1.19 0.31 -7.00
CA ILE A 30 1.10 1.54 -7.79
C ILE A 30 1.81 2.67 -7.08
N ALA A 31 2.56 3.48 -7.85
CA ALA A 31 2.97 4.81 -7.45
C ALA A 31 2.52 5.80 -8.54
N TRP A 32 1.66 6.73 -8.17
CA TRP A 32 1.17 7.76 -9.05
C TRP A 32 1.56 9.14 -8.50
N GLN A 33 1.97 10.03 -9.39
CA GLN A 33 2.28 11.42 -9.06
C GLN A 33 1.60 12.35 -10.06
N SER A 34 0.81 13.29 -9.56
CA SER A 34 0.20 14.33 -10.36
C SER A 34 1.24 15.32 -10.86
N LYS A 35 1.20 15.65 -12.15
CA LYS A 35 2.03 16.69 -12.73
C LYS A 35 1.58 18.10 -12.35
N ASP A 36 0.26 18.27 -12.13
CA ASP A 36 -0.36 19.58 -11.94
C ASP A 36 -0.48 19.96 -10.46
N SER A 37 -0.96 19.05 -9.61
CA SER A 37 -1.19 19.32 -8.19
C SER A 37 0.00 19.00 -7.30
N GLY A 38 0.96 18.19 -7.77
CA GLY A 38 2.06 17.69 -6.94
C GLY A 38 1.63 16.61 -5.94
N SER A 39 0.40 16.11 -6.06
CA SER A 39 -0.10 15.01 -5.23
C SER A 39 0.57 13.69 -5.57
N VAL A 40 0.71 12.83 -4.57
CA VAL A 40 1.32 11.49 -4.68
C VAL A 40 0.34 10.47 -4.12
N VAL A 41 0.23 9.31 -4.77
CA VAL A 41 -0.52 8.15 -4.29
C VAL A 41 0.38 6.93 -4.38
N LEU A 42 0.50 6.21 -3.27
CA LEU A 42 1.17 4.91 -3.18
C LEU A 42 0.12 3.87 -2.81
N ILE A 43 0.13 2.74 -3.47
CA ILE A 43 -0.80 1.64 -3.19
C ILE A 43 -0.03 0.33 -3.25
N VAL A 44 -0.27 -0.56 -2.29
CA VAL A 44 0.17 -1.95 -2.30
C VAL A 44 -1.02 -2.83 -1.94
N CYS A 45 -1.23 -3.87 -2.71
CA CYS A 45 -2.24 -4.90 -2.50
C CYS A 45 -1.55 -6.26 -2.58
N ASP A 46 -1.69 -7.05 -1.53
CA ASP A 46 -1.19 -8.40 -1.43
C ASP A 46 -2.35 -9.38 -1.63
N GLY A 47 -2.24 -10.22 -2.65
CA GLY A 47 -3.25 -11.21 -3.00
C GLY A 47 -3.00 -12.54 -2.29
N HIS A 48 -4.00 -13.05 -1.58
CA HIS A 48 -3.86 -14.28 -0.78
C HIS A 48 -3.39 -15.50 -1.56
N GLY A 49 -2.40 -16.23 -1.02
CA GLY A 49 -1.71 -17.34 -1.67
C GLY A 49 -2.39 -18.72 -1.59
N SER A 50 -3.39 -18.92 -0.70
CA SER A 50 -3.99 -20.25 -0.53
C SER A 50 -4.88 -20.67 -1.72
N ASP A 51 -5.08 -21.98 -1.87
CA ASP A 51 -5.76 -22.59 -3.03
C ASP A 51 -7.19 -22.09 -3.31
N THR A 52 -7.85 -21.50 -2.33
CA THR A 52 -9.20 -20.94 -2.50
C THR A 52 -9.18 -19.61 -3.26
N TYR A 53 -8.09 -18.86 -3.18
CA TYR A 53 -7.97 -17.52 -3.75
C TYR A 53 -7.43 -17.59 -5.19
N VAL A 54 -8.18 -18.27 -6.05
CA VAL A 54 -7.76 -18.67 -7.41
C VAL A 54 -7.54 -17.51 -8.38
N ARG A 55 -7.96 -16.29 -8.03
CA ARG A 55 -7.84 -15.05 -8.82
C ARG A 55 -7.41 -13.86 -7.96
N SER A 56 -6.62 -14.10 -6.92
CA SER A 56 -6.13 -13.03 -6.06
C SER A 56 -5.21 -12.05 -6.80
N ASP A 57 -4.50 -12.49 -7.83
CA ASP A 57 -3.74 -11.65 -8.76
C ASP A 57 -4.62 -10.64 -9.51
N VAL A 58 -5.82 -11.04 -9.90
CA VAL A 58 -6.83 -10.14 -10.49
C VAL A 58 -7.41 -9.24 -9.40
N GLY A 59 -7.69 -9.82 -8.22
CA GLY A 59 -8.26 -9.12 -7.08
C GLY A 59 -7.38 -7.97 -6.59
N SER A 60 -6.09 -8.19 -6.39
CA SER A 60 -5.11 -7.20 -5.96
C SER A 60 -4.92 -6.08 -6.99
N ARG A 61 -4.80 -6.46 -8.27
CA ARG A 61 -4.69 -5.50 -9.36
C ARG A 61 -5.92 -4.60 -9.47
N LEU A 62 -7.13 -5.16 -9.42
CA LEU A 62 -8.38 -4.39 -9.45
C LEU A 62 -8.51 -3.49 -8.22
N ALA A 63 -8.19 -3.99 -7.03
CA ALA A 63 -8.21 -3.21 -5.80
C ALA A 63 -7.30 -1.98 -5.90
N ALA A 64 -6.07 -2.16 -6.39
CA ALA A 64 -5.13 -1.06 -6.54
C ALA A 64 -5.59 -0.02 -7.57
N GLN A 65 -6.08 -0.47 -8.73
CA GLN A 65 -6.56 0.44 -9.79
C GLN A 65 -7.78 1.24 -9.35
N ILE A 66 -8.76 0.58 -8.74
CA ILE A 66 -9.98 1.20 -8.23
C ILE A 66 -9.68 2.18 -7.10
N THR A 67 -8.77 1.81 -6.20
CA THR A 67 -8.33 2.71 -5.13
C THR A 67 -7.68 3.98 -5.70
N LEU A 68 -6.83 3.85 -6.72
CA LEU A 68 -6.23 5.01 -7.37
C LEU A 68 -7.30 5.95 -7.96
N GLU A 69 -8.29 5.43 -8.66
CA GLU A 69 -9.35 6.27 -9.25
C GLU A 69 -10.25 6.89 -8.16
N ALA A 70 -10.66 6.12 -7.15
CA ALA A 70 -11.45 6.64 -6.03
C ALA A 70 -10.70 7.76 -5.28
N VAL A 71 -9.41 7.60 -5.04
CA VAL A 71 -8.58 8.63 -4.39
C VAL A 71 -8.44 9.88 -5.28
N LYS A 72 -8.27 9.72 -6.59
CA LYS A 72 -8.22 10.87 -7.52
C LYS A 72 -9.52 11.67 -7.57
N GLU A 73 -10.65 11.03 -7.35
CA GLU A 73 -11.94 11.69 -7.24
C GLU A 73 -12.13 12.34 -5.86
N PHE A 74 -11.65 11.67 -4.82
CA PHE A 74 -11.73 12.14 -3.43
C PHE A 74 -10.82 13.36 -3.18
N VAL A 75 -9.59 13.36 -3.73
CA VAL A 75 -8.65 14.48 -3.61
C VAL A 75 -9.09 15.64 -4.51
N PRO A 76 -9.31 16.86 -3.98
CA PRO A 76 -9.73 18.01 -4.78
C PRO A 76 -8.79 18.28 -5.95
N ARG A 77 -9.35 18.44 -7.14
CA ARG A 77 -8.59 18.88 -8.32
C ARG A 77 -8.23 20.35 -8.14
N LYS A 78 -7.05 20.73 -8.61
CA LYS A 78 -6.57 22.13 -8.59
C LYS A 78 -7.69 23.09 -9.08
N GLY A 79 -8.14 23.98 -8.21
CA GLY A 79 -9.11 25.02 -8.53
C GLY A 79 -10.58 24.64 -8.35
N HIS A 80 -10.95 23.44 -7.88
CA HIS A 80 -12.35 23.00 -7.87
C HIS A 80 -12.97 22.81 -6.48
N THR A 81 -12.22 22.55 -5.44
CA THR A 81 -12.76 22.46 -4.08
C THR A 81 -11.69 22.87 -3.06
N PRO A 82 -12.05 23.67 -2.05
CA PRO A 82 -11.16 23.88 -0.92
C PRO A 82 -10.90 22.53 -0.23
N ASN A 83 -9.72 22.38 0.35
CA ASN A 83 -9.42 21.23 1.19
C ASN A 83 -10.50 21.12 2.28
N PRO A 84 -10.96 19.90 2.62
CA PRO A 84 -11.97 19.75 3.65
C PRO A 84 -11.50 20.37 4.96
N GLU A 85 -12.31 21.24 5.55
CA GLU A 85 -11.98 21.96 6.80
C GLU A 85 -11.58 21.02 7.93
N TRP A 86 -12.15 19.80 7.96
CA TRP A 86 -11.85 18.79 8.98
C TRP A 86 -10.43 18.21 8.87
N ILE A 87 -9.80 18.19 7.67
CA ILE A 87 -8.38 17.83 7.51
C ILE A 87 -7.48 19.00 7.91
N ILE A 88 -7.87 20.23 7.58
CA ILE A 88 -7.08 21.45 7.81
C ILE A 88 -7.07 21.85 9.29
N GLY A 89 -8.17 21.64 10.01
CA GLY A 89 -8.35 22.09 11.39
C GLY A 89 -7.41 21.44 12.41
N GLN A 90 -6.68 20.40 12.04
CA GLN A 90 -5.86 19.60 12.95
C GLN A 90 -4.36 19.70 12.65
N LYS A 91 -3.89 20.90 12.46
CA LYS A 91 -2.48 21.19 12.19
C LYS A 91 -1.57 20.60 13.29
N GLY A 92 -0.66 19.71 12.88
CA GLY A 92 0.38 19.16 13.73
C GLY A 92 -0.04 17.97 14.61
N GLN A 93 -1.24 17.43 14.42
CA GLN A 93 -1.67 16.17 15.07
C GLN A 93 -1.82 15.08 14.02
N VAL A 94 -1.04 14.01 14.17
CA VAL A 94 -1.33 12.76 13.47
C VAL A 94 -2.49 12.08 14.20
N LEU A 95 -3.62 11.97 13.53
CA LEU A 95 -4.77 11.24 14.03
C LEU A 95 -4.72 9.84 13.42
N ALA A 96 -4.41 8.86 14.26
CA ALA A 96 -4.41 7.46 13.90
C ALA A 96 -5.61 6.77 14.55
N HIS A 97 -6.37 6.04 13.76
CA HIS A 97 -7.57 5.35 14.23
C HIS A 97 -7.43 3.83 13.94
N GLU A 98 -7.49 3.05 15.00
CA GLU A 98 -7.48 1.59 14.95
C GLU A 98 -8.76 1.03 14.32
N GLN A 99 -9.84 1.83 14.36
CA GLN A 99 -11.12 1.50 13.74
C GLN A 99 -11.76 2.74 13.16
N VAL A 100 -12.55 2.58 12.10
CA VAL A 100 -13.34 3.68 11.55
C VAL A 100 -14.42 4.07 12.57
N ASN A 101 -14.26 5.25 13.16
CA ASN A 101 -15.29 5.79 14.04
C ASN A 101 -16.36 6.52 13.25
N TYR A 102 -17.35 5.79 12.81
CA TYR A 102 -18.47 6.27 11.98
C TYR A 102 -19.32 7.38 12.59
N GLY A 103 -19.08 7.72 13.85
CA GLY A 103 -19.80 8.80 14.55
C GLY A 103 -19.20 10.20 14.36
N THR A 104 -17.97 10.32 13.85
CA THR A 104 -17.25 11.60 13.71
C THR A 104 -17.37 12.16 12.29
N GLY A 105 -17.12 13.47 12.12
CA GLY A 105 -17.13 14.10 10.80
C GLY A 105 -16.10 13.51 9.85
N GLU A 106 -14.86 13.34 10.29
CA GLU A 106 -13.78 12.70 9.55
C GLU A 106 -14.03 11.21 9.32
N GLY A 107 -14.56 10.48 10.30
CA GLY A 107 -14.92 9.07 10.18
C GLY A 107 -15.91 8.83 9.06
N LYS A 108 -16.95 9.66 8.94
CA LYS A 108 -17.94 9.56 7.84
C LYS A 108 -17.34 9.75 6.46
N VAL A 109 -16.34 10.61 6.35
CA VAL A 109 -15.69 10.89 5.06
C VAL A 109 -14.82 9.73 4.61
N PHE A 110 -14.03 9.15 5.53
CA PHE A 110 -13.26 7.94 5.25
C PHE A 110 -14.16 6.72 5.02
N GLU A 111 -15.25 6.58 5.79
CA GLU A 111 -16.26 5.56 5.54
C GLU A 111 -16.76 5.62 4.09
N ALA A 112 -17.18 6.79 3.62
CA ALA A 112 -17.67 6.97 2.26
C ALA A 112 -16.61 6.63 1.20
N LEU A 113 -15.32 6.93 1.47
CA LEU A 113 -14.22 6.53 0.59
C LEU A 113 -14.06 5.00 0.57
N PHE A 114 -14.05 4.35 1.73
CA PHE A 114 -13.88 2.90 1.83
C PHE A 114 -15.06 2.14 1.23
N GLU A 115 -16.29 2.61 1.46
CA GLU A 115 -17.49 2.06 0.80
C GLU A 115 -17.41 2.19 -0.72
N THR A 116 -16.93 3.33 -1.23
CA THR A 116 -16.76 3.55 -2.67
C THR A 116 -15.74 2.58 -3.25
N ILE A 117 -14.57 2.45 -2.61
CA ILE A 117 -13.54 1.52 -3.04
C ILE A 117 -14.07 0.08 -3.02
N TYR A 118 -14.67 -0.33 -1.92
CA TYR A 118 -15.15 -1.71 -1.75
C TYR A 118 -16.26 -2.06 -2.73
N ARG A 119 -17.27 -1.20 -2.89
CA ARG A 119 -18.36 -1.43 -3.85
C ARG A 119 -17.85 -1.52 -5.28
N ASN A 120 -16.99 -0.58 -5.70
CA ASN A 120 -16.45 -0.60 -7.05
C ASN A 120 -15.56 -1.83 -7.29
N TRP A 121 -14.84 -2.31 -6.25
CA TRP A 121 -14.08 -3.54 -6.33
C TRP A 121 -14.99 -4.77 -6.48
N LEU A 122 -16.10 -4.85 -5.73
CA LEU A 122 -17.09 -5.92 -5.89
C LEU A 122 -17.66 -5.94 -7.31
N ASP A 123 -18.08 -4.78 -7.83
CA ASP A 123 -18.59 -4.66 -9.21
C ASP A 123 -17.56 -5.12 -10.24
N ALA A 124 -16.29 -4.78 -10.03
CA ALA A 124 -15.21 -5.15 -10.96
C ALA A 124 -14.90 -6.65 -10.95
N ILE A 125 -14.87 -7.30 -9.78
CA ILE A 125 -14.66 -8.76 -9.72
C ILE A 125 -15.86 -9.54 -10.27
N GLU A 126 -17.09 -9.04 -10.10
CA GLU A 126 -18.26 -9.62 -10.73
C GLU A 126 -18.20 -9.52 -12.26
N GLN A 127 -17.79 -8.36 -12.78
CA GLN A 127 -17.58 -8.17 -14.23
C GLN A 127 -16.47 -9.07 -14.76
N ASP A 128 -15.36 -9.24 -14.00
CA ASP A 128 -14.30 -10.17 -14.40
C ASP A 128 -14.82 -11.60 -14.46
N ALA A 129 -15.55 -12.05 -13.44
CA ALA A 129 -16.12 -13.39 -13.40
C ALA A 129 -17.14 -13.66 -14.52
N GLN A 130 -17.88 -12.64 -14.96
CA GLN A 130 -18.80 -12.74 -16.10
C GLN A 130 -18.06 -12.83 -17.44
N LYS A 131 -16.99 -12.03 -17.60
CA LYS A 131 -16.17 -12.02 -18.83
C LYS A 131 -15.29 -13.27 -18.95
N ASN A 132 -14.80 -13.72 -17.81
CA ASN A 132 -13.90 -14.85 -17.65
C ASN A 132 -14.54 -15.88 -16.71
N PRO A 133 -15.48 -16.73 -17.17
CA PRO A 133 -16.14 -17.72 -16.33
C PRO A 133 -15.13 -18.63 -15.64
N PHE A 134 -15.42 -19.03 -14.40
CA PHE A 134 -14.57 -19.97 -13.65
C PHE A 134 -14.48 -21.31 -14.39
N THR A 135 -13.27 -21.83 -14.49
CA THR A 135 -13.03 -23.20 -14.94
C THR A 135 -13.57 -24.20 -13.92
N GLU A 136 -13.72 -25.46 -14.32
CA GLU A 136 -14.12 -26.52 -13.39
C GLU A 136 -13.12 -26.68 -12.23
N GLU A 137 -11.83 -26.53 -12.51
CA GLU A 137 -10.77 -26.58 -11.51
C GLU A 137 -10.86 -25.43 -10.52
N GLU A 138 -10.99 -24.18 -10.98
CA GLU A 138 -11.17 -23.00 -10.12
C GLU A 138 -12.43 -23.14 -9.24
N THR A 139 -13.54 -23.59 -9.84
CA THR A 139 -14.81 -23.83 -9.11
C THR A 139 -14.62 -24.89 -8.01
N LYS A 140 -13.90 -25.97 -8.30
CA LYS A 140 -13.58 -27.00 -7.33
C LYS A 140 -12.70 -26.49 -6.20
N ARG A 141 -11.69 -25.64 -6.52
CA ARG A 141 -10.78 -25.03 -5.53
C ARG A 141 -11.50 -24.01 -4.66
N LEU A 142 -12.48 -23.28 -5.19
CA LEU A 142 -13.31 -22.33 -4.44
C LEU A 142 -14.18 -23.02 -3.37
N ARG A 143 -14.42 -24.32 -3.49
CA ARG A 143 -15.11 -25.17 -2.48
C ARG A 143 -16.47 -24.63 -2.04
N GLY A 144 -17.24 -24.05 -2.96
CA GLY A 144 -18.56 -23.48 -2.66
C GLY A 144 -18.53 -22.16 -1.87
N LYS A 145 -17.36 -21.56 -1.66
CA LYS A 145 -17.26 -20.24 -1.04
C LYS A 145 -17.78 -19.15 -1.98
N LYS A 146 -18.13 -17.99 -1.39
CA LYS A 146 -18.60 -16.84 -2.16
C LYS A 146 -17.54 -16.37 -3.18
N LEU A 147 -17.99 -15.81 -4.30
CA LEU A 147 -17.17 -15.26 -5.38
C LEU A 147 -16.01 -14.38 -4.86
N VAL A 148 -16.31 -13.49 -3.94
CA VAL A 148 -15.35 -12.55 -3.35
C VAL A 148 -14.10 -13.23 -2.79
N LYS A 149 -14.21 -14.48 -2.33
CA LYS A 149 -13.07 -15.25 -1.82
C LYS A 149 -12.06 -15.62 -2.90
N ALA A 150 -12.50 -15.80 -4.13
CA ALA A 150 -11.56 -16.09 -5.24
C ALA A 150 -10.58 -14.94 -5.49
N TYR A 151 -10.98 -13.70 -5.22
CA TYR A 151 -10.24 -12.46 -5.49
C TYR A 151 -9.63 -11.84 -4.21
N GLY A 152 -9.46 -12.60 -3.13
CA GLY A 152 -9.02 -12.09 -1.83
C GLY A 152 -7.69 -11.35 -1.91
N THR A 153 -7.65 -10.15 -1.30
CA THR A 153 -6.48 -9.27 -1.27
C THR A 153 -6.52 -8.32 -0.08
N THR A 154 -5.37 -7.94 0.43
CA THR A 154 -5.18 -6.80 1.31
C THR A 154 -5.23 -5.49 0.50
N LEU A 155 -5.22 -4.36 1.18
CA LEU A 155 -5.10 -3.05 0.56
C LEU A 155 -4.46 -2.07 1.52
N MET A 156 -3.40 -1.40 1.10
CA MET A 156 -2.87 -0.23 1.78
C MET A 156 -2.66 0.92 0.78
N ALA A 157 -2.91 2.14 1.23
CA ALA A 157 -2.70 3.32 0.42
C ALA A 157 -2.19 4.50 1.26
N TYR A 158 -1.22 5.23 0.72
CA TYR A 158 -0.77 6.52 1.19
C TYR A 158 -1.07 7.58 0.15
N VAL A 159 -1.64 8.70 0.58
CA VAL A 159 -2.01 9.83 -0.26
C VAL A 159 -1.44 11.09 0.33
N GLN A 160 -0.67 11.83 -0.45
CA GLN A 160 -0.17 13.15 -0.07
C GLN A 160 -0.60 14.19 -1.09
N THR A 161 -1.16 15.29 -0.61
CA THR A 161 -1.46 16.50 -1.37
C THR A 161 -0.44 17.59 -1.00
N PRO A 162 -0.47 18.79 -1.61
CA PRO A 162 0.32 19.92 -1.13
C PRO A 162 -0.01 20.37 0.29
N ASP A 163 -1.22 20.09 0.78
CA ASP A 163 -1.77 20.68 2.00
C ASP A 163 -1.92 19.68 3.15
N TYR A 164 -2.12 18.39 2.85
CA TYR A 164 -2.34 17.34 3.83
C TYR A 164 -1.92 15.98 3.28
N TRP A 165 -1.84 14.98 4.17
CA TRP A 165 -1.73 13.58 3.79
C TRP A 165 -2.73 12.73 4.59
N PHE A 166 -3.07 11.58 4.03
CA PHE A 166 -3.76 10.51 4.73
C PHE A 166 -3.27 9.14 4.24
N ALA A 167 -3.48 8.15 5.07
CA ALA A 167 -3.15 6.78 4.78
C ALA A 167 -4.24 5.87 5.33
N PHE A 168 -4.46 4.73 4.68
CA PHE A 168 -5.40 3.72 5.16
C PHE A 168 -4.94 2.33 4.77
N GLN A 169 -5.43 1.34 5.52
CA GLN A 169 -5.01 -0.04 5.37
C GLN A 169 -6.07 -1.02 5.86
N ILE A 170 -6.23 -2.13 5.16
CA ILE A 170 -6.80 -3.39 5.59
C ILE A 170 -5.81 -4.49 5.21
N GLY A 171 -5.39 -5.31 6.18
CA GLY A 171 -4.33 -6.31 6.00
C GLY A 171 -3.09 -6.03 6.86
N ASP A 172 -2.06 -6.82 6.65
CA ASP A 172 -0.86 -7.00 7.48
C ASP A 172 0.45 -6.46 6.88
N GLY A 173 0.46 -5.89 5.69
CA GLY A 173 1.66 -5.26 5.15
C GLY A 173 2.12 -4.04 5.97
N ARG A 174 3.35 -3.57 5.75
CA ARG A 174 3.93 -2.43 6.49
C ARG A 174 3.90 -1.12 5.70
N MET A 175 3.47 -0.07 6.40
CA MET A 175 3.55 1.30 5.91
C MET A 175 4.34 2.15 6.89
N LEU A 176 5.56 2.50 6.53
CA LEU A 176 6.46 3.28 7.36
C LEU A 176 6.69 4.68 6.76
N ALA A 177 6.73 5.68 7.62
CA ALA A 177 7.07 7.04 7.28
C ALA A 177 8.33 7.51 8.02
N ALA A 178 9.19 8.25 7.34
CA ALA A 178 10.42 8.77 7.88
C ALA A 178 10.37 10.30 8.07
N ASP A 179 11.02 10.78 9.13
CA ASP A 179 11.32 12.18 9.34
C ASP A 179 12.53 12.65 8.51
N GLU A 180 13.01 13.88 8.77
CA GLU A 180 14.17 14.46 8.08
C GLU A 180 15.50 13.74 8.37
N ASP A 181 15.57 12.95 9.44
CA ASP A 181 16.74 12.15 9.84
C ASP A 181 16.63 10.68 9.41
N LEU A 182 15.65 10.35 8.55
CA LEU A 182 15.32 8.98 8.11
C LEU A 182 15.01 8.03 9.29
N ARG A 183 14.43 8.55 10.36
CA ARG A 183 13.87 7.73 11.44
C ARG A 183 12.47 7.29 11.06
N TRP A 184 12.30 5.99 10.95
CA TRP A 184 11.06 5.37 10.49
C TRP A 184 10.08 5.12 11.63
N ARG A 185 8.80 5.27 11.34
CA ARG A 185 7.70 4.94 12.24
C ARG A 185 6.53 4.36 11.47
N GLN A 186 5.78 3.47 12.13
CA GLN A 186 4.50 2.98 11.61
C GLN A 186 3.53 4.16 11.42
N LEU A 187 2.88 4.21 10.25
CA LEU A 187 2.02 5.32 9.89
C LEU A 187 0.56 5.06 10.25
N VAL A 188 0.06 3.88 9.90
CA VAL A 188 -1.28 3.40 10.25
C VAL A 188 -1.15 2.42 11.40
N PRO A 189 -2.04 2.45 12.44
CA PRO A 189 -1.97 1.50 13.55
C PRO A 189 -1.96 0.05 13.09
N TRP A 190 -1.24 -0.80 13.83
CA TRP A 190 -1.24 -2.24 13.55
C TRP A 190 -2.63 -2.85 13.78
N ASP A 191 -2.93 -3.94 13.10
CA ASP A 191 -4.17 -4.67 13.23
C ASP A 191 -3.98 -5.91 14.11
N GLU A 192 -4.46 -5.85 15.34
CA GLU A 192 -4.41 -6.97 16.30
C GLU A 192 -5.15 -8.23 15.79
N ALA A 193 -6.02 -8.09 14.78
CA ALA A 193 -6.66 -9.23 14.14
C ALA A 193 -5.74 -9.95 13.13
N CYS A 194 -4.63 -9.33 12.75
CA CYS A 194 -3.59 -9.93 11.91
C CYS A 194 -2.59 -10.67 12.81
N PHE A 195 -2.74 -11.98 12.91
CA PHE A 195 -1.89 -12.82 13.75
C PHE A 195 -1.55 -14.14 13.04
N LEU A 196 -0.28 -14.51 13.00
CA LEU A 196 0.23 -15.66 12.25
C LEU A 196 -0.20 -15.59 10.78
N ASN A 197 -0.94 -16.60 10.29
CA ASN A 197 -1.43 -16.68 8.92
C ASN A 197 -2.86 -16.12 8.75
N GLN A 198 -3.34 -15.32 9.72
CA GLN A 198 -4.63 -14.64 9.62
C GLN A 198 -4.41 -13.18 9.31
N THR A 199 -5.03 -12.71 8.24
CA THR A 199 -5.01 -11.29 7.87
C THR A 199 -6.41 -10.77 7.59
N THR A 200 -6.66 -9.50 7.85
CA THR A 200 -7.85 -8.81 7.39
C THR A 200 -7.75 -8.50 5.91
N SER A 201 -8.87 -8.46 5.21
CA SER A 201 -8.86 -8.45 3.75
C SER A 201 -10.17 -7.91 3.19
N LEU A 202 -10.14 -7.39 1.97
CA LEU A 202 -11.35 -6.99 1.23
C LEU A 202 -12.34 -8.14 1.05
N CYS A 203 -11.90 -9.38 1.09
CA CYS A 203 -12.76 -10.55 0.96
C CYS A 203 -13.39 -11.02 2.30
N ASN A 204 -13.22 -10.31 3.40
CA ASN A 204 -13.91 -10.60 4.65
C ASN A 204 -15.42 -10.41 4.50
N THR A 205 -16.20 -10.99 5.43
CA THR A 205 -17.66 -10.89 5.38
C THR A 205 -18.16 -9.46 5.54
N ASP A 206 -17.50 -8.68 6.39
CA ASP A 206 -17.73 -7.26 6.62
C ASP A 206 -16.38 -6.56 6.73
N PRO A 207 -15.78 -6.10 5.60
CA PRO A 207 -14.44 -5.55 5.60
C PRO A 207 -14.39 -4.07 6.01
N LEU A 208 -15.50 -3.32 5.91
CA LEU A 208 -15.47 -1.87 6.15
C LEU A 208 -15.00 -1.48 7.55
N PRO A 209 -15.47 -2.11 8.65
CA PRO A 209 -14.99 -1.84 9.99
C PRO A 209 -13.52 -2.22 10.24
N LEU A 210 -12.92 -3.01 9.34
CA LEU A 210 -11.54 -3.49 9.48
C LEU A 210 -10.51 -2.52 8.88
N PHE A 211 -10.97 -1.48 8.18
CA PHE A 211 -10.07 -0.44 7.72
C PHE A 211 -9.56 0.41 8.89
N ARG A 212 -8.27 0.64 8.88
CA ARG A 212 -7.56 1.55 9.77
C ARG A 212 -7.04 2.72 8.95
N TYR A 213 -6.93 3.89 9.54
CA TYR A 213 -6.46 5.07 8.82
C TYR A 213 -5.69 6.01 9.73
N ALA A 214 -4.87 6.85 9.13
CA ALA A 214 -4.21 7.97 9.76
C ALA A 214 -4.21 9.17 8.80
N PHE A 215 -4.23 10.36 9.34
CA PHE A 215 -4.10 11.57 8.54
C PHE A 215 -3.45 12.70 9.34
N ASP A 216 -2.88 13.65 8.65
CA ASP A 216 -2.37 14.89 9.23
C ASP A 216 -2.70 16.06 8.30
N GLY A 217 -3.03 17.15 8.91
CA GLY A 217 -3.23 18.42 8.24
C GLY A 217 -1.92 19.07 7.79
N ILE A 218 -1.96 20.35 7.58
CA ILE A 218 -0.84 21.15 7.05
C ILE A 218 0.35 21.14 7.99
N GLY A 219 1.53 20.75 7.48
CA GLY A 219 2.83 21.06 8.07
C GLY A 219 3.67 19.90 8.57
N ASN A 220 3.13 18.69 8.70
CA ASN A 220 3.87 17.49 9.12
C ASN A 220 3.97 16.44 8.00
N PHE A 221 4.63 16.81 6.91
CA PHE A 221 4.83 15.89 5.81
C PHE A 221 6.02 14.97 6.08
N PRO A 222 5.86 13.64 5.93
CA PRO A 222 6.99 12.73 5.94
C PRO A 222 8.03 13.07 4.86
N SER A 223 9.30 12.89 5.19
CA SER A 223 10.40 13.02 4.21
C SER A 223 10.45 11.84 3.26
N ALA A 224 10.06 10.65 3.74
CA ALA A 224 9.87 9.47 2.92
C ALA A 224 8.72 8.63 3.47
N VAL A 225 8.07 7.86 2.58
CA VAL A 225 7.06 6.86 2.94
C VAL A 225 7.30 5.62 2.09
N PHE A 226 7.37 4.45 2.72
CA PHE A 226 7.44 3.17 2.02
C PHE A 226 6.32 2.26 2.51
N CYS A 227 5.65 1.63 1.56
CA CYS A 227 4.61 0.62 1.76
C CYS A 227 5.13 -0.69 1.18
N CYS A 228 5.06 -1.80 1.90
CA CYS A 228 5.46 -3.11 1.37
C CYS A 228 4.50 -4.21 1.80
N SER A 229 4.39 -5.28 0.98
CA SER A 229 3.74 -6.52 1.38
C SER A 229 4.56 -7.27 2.43
N ASP A 230 3.94 -8.22 3.11
CA ASP A 230 4.58 -9.07 4.12
C ASP A 230 5.78 -9.85 3.55
N GLY A 231 5.75 -10.26 2.28
CA GLY A 231 6.90 -10.92 1.63
C GLY A 231 8.21 -10.14 1.75
N ILE A 232 8.18 -8.80 1.77
CA ILE A 232 9.37 -7.98 2.06
C ILE A 232 9.62 -7.92 3.56
N GLU A 233 8.61 -7.65 4.38
CA GLU A 233 8.75 -7.52 5.83
C GLU A 233 9.33 -8.79 6.44
N ASP A 234 8.75 -9.95 6.16
CA ASP A 234 9.15 -11.26 6.68
C ASP A 234 10.58 -11.66 6.28
N SER A 235 11.11 -11.05 5.22
CA SER A 235 12.49 -11.27 4.80
C SER A 235 13.53 -10.65 5.75
N TRP A 236 13.10 -9.74 6.62
CA TRP A 236 13.95 -9.05 7.60
C TRP A 236 13.71 -9.51 9.04
N GLY A 237 12.88 -10.54 9.23
CA GLY A 237 12.50 -11.08 10.53
C GLY A 237 11.24 -10.46 11.10
N ASP A 238 10.91 -10.84 12.33
CA ASP A 238 9.75 -10.32 13.04
C ASP A 238 9.92 -8.83 13.34
N TYR A 239 9.07 -8.01 12.75
CA TYR A 239 9.13 -6.55 12.89
C TYR A 239 8.96 -6.09 14.35
N ASP A 240 8.12 -6.75 15.12
CA ASP A 240 7.85 -6.35 16.51
C ASP A 240 9.05 -6.64 17.42
N LEU A 241 9.88 -7.63 17.04
CA LEU A 241 11.11 -7.98 17.76
C LEU A 241 12.34 -7.22 17.24
N ALA A 242 12.41 -6.95 15.95
CA ALA A 242 13.58 -6.36 15.30
C ALA A 242 13.23 -5.31 14.23
N PRO A 243 12.48 -4.24 14.56
CA PRO A 243 12.05 -3.23 13.58
C PRO A 243 13.22 -2.56 12.87
N GLN A 244 14.38 -2.50 13.52
CA GLN A 244 15.58 -1.86 12.99
C GLN A 244 16.06 -2.48 11.68
N MET A 245 15.87 -3.78 11.46
CA MET A 245 16.30 -4.46 10.24
C MET A 245 15.57 -3.91 9.01
N LEU A 246 14.24 -3.76 9.08
CA LEU A 246 13.45 -3.16 8.00
C LEU A 246 13.72 -1.65 7.87
N HIS A 247 13.92 -0.94 8.98
CA HIS A 247 14.29 0.48 8.97
C HIS A 247 15.63 0.72 8.28
N ASP A 248 16.64 -0.10 8.55
CA ASP A 248 17.96 0.00 7.91
C ASP A 248 17.87 -0.30 6.41
N TYR A 249 17.09 -1.32 6.03
CA TYR A 249 16.82 -1.61 4.62
C TYR A 249 16.16 -0.41 3.91
N PHE A 250 15.13 0.18 4.49
CA PHE A 250 14.44 1.33 3.90
C PHE A 250 15.33 2.57 3.86
N THR A 251 16.15 2.79 4.88
CA THR A 251 17.15 3.88 4.88
C THR A 251 18.16 3.69 3.75
N GLY A 252 18.72 2.48 3.61
CA GLY A 252 19.62 2.15 2.51
C GLY A 252 18.98 2.35 1.14
N LEU A 253 17.75 1.87 0.98
CA LEU A 253 16.99 2.01 -0.25
C LEU A 253 16.72 3.49 -0.59
N ALA A 254 16.31 4.30 0.39
CA ALA A 254 16.10 5.74 0.21
C ALA A 254 17.39 6.43 -0.26
N LYS A 255 18.54 6.11 0.34
CA LYS A 255 19.86 6.63 -0.06
C LYS A 255 20.19 6.25 -1.50
N VAL A 256 19.98 5.00 -1.90
CA VAL A 256 20.21 4.56 -3.29
C VAL A 256 19.32 5.34 -4.28
N PHE A 257 18.03 5.51 -4.00
CA PHE A 257 17.14 6.33 -4.83
C PHE A 257 17.60 7.79 -4.96
N MET A 258 18.12 8.36 -3.87
CA MET A 258 18.61 9.74 -3.87
C MET A 258 19.90 9.92 -4.66
N HIS A 259 20.80 8.94 -4.63
CA HIS A 259 22.08 9.00 -5.32
C HIS A 259 21.99 8.60 -6.79
N GLU A 260 21.33 7.52 -7.10
CA GLU A 260 21.32 6.90 -8.43
C GLU A 260 20.10 7.27 -9.26
N GLY A 261 19.04 7.75 -8.58
CA GLY A 261 17.79 8.12 -9.21
C GLY A 261 16.84 6.92 -9.43
N ARG A 262 15.62 7.25 -9.86
CA ARG A 262 14.50 6.33 -9.88
C ARG A 262 14.72 5.09 -10.76
N ASN A 263 15.16 5.30 -12.00
CA ASN A 263 15.20 4.20 -12.97
C ASN A 263 16.27 3.15 -12.61
N VAL A 264 17.49 3.60 -12.29
CA VAL A 264 18.60 2.71 -11.90
C VAL A 264 18.24 1.91 -10.65
N THR A 265 17.60 2.55 -9.68
CA THR A 265 17.22 1.86 -8.43
C THR A 265 16.09 0.86 -8.66
N LEU A 266 15.12 1.17 -9.54
CA LEU A 266 14.07 0.22 -9.91
C LEU A 266 14.64 -1.02 -10.63
N ASP A 267 15.59 -0.83 -11.54
CA ASP A 267 16.28 -1.95 -12.21
C ASP A 267 16.97 -2.84 -11.18
N ARG A 268 17.68 -2.24 -10.21
CA ARG A 268 18.32 -2.99 -9.11
C ARG A 268 17.31 -3.70 -8.21
N LEU A 269 16.16 -3.08 -7.89
CA LEU A 269 15.10 -3.74 -7.12
C LEU A 269 14.54 -4.94 -7.87
N SER A 270 14.33 -4.81 -9.17
CA SER A 270 13.85 -5.92 -10.02
C SER A 270 14.81 -7.11 -10.03
N ASP A 271 16.12 -6.88 -9.84
CA ASP A 271 17.13 -7.92 -9.73
C ASP A 271 17.29 -8.45 -8.28
N PHE A 272 17.10 -7.59 -7.29
CA PHE A 272 17.33 -7.90 -5.88
C PHE A 272 16.15 -8.63 -5.22
N LEU A 273 14.92 -8.13 -5.40
CA LEU A 273 13.76 -8.68 -4.72
C LEU A 273 13.50 -10.16 -5.03
N PRO A 274 13.64 -10.67 -6.27
CA PRO A 274 13.52 -12.11 -6.52
C PRO A 274 14.57 -12.95 -5.77
N LYS A 275 15.78 -12.42 -5.60
CA LYS A 275 16.84 -13.08 -4.84
C LYS A 275 16.55 -13.07 -3.34
N LEU A 276 16.01 -11.96 -2.84
CA LEU A 276 15.58 -11.84 -1.44
C LEU A 276 14.43 -12.81 -1.17
N SER A 277 13.40 -12.85 -2.02
CA SER A 277 12.33 -13.85 -1.93
C SER A 277 12.90 -15.26 -1.88
N ALA A 278 13.78 -15.63 -2.81
CA ALA A 278 14.37 -16.97 -2.85
C ALA A 278 15.19 -17.33 -1.60
N ALA A 279 15.80 -16.36 -0.96
CA ALA A 279 16.60 -16.55 0.24
C ALA A 279 15.78 -16.60 1.53
N ALA A 280 14.65 -15.87 1.60
CA ALA A 280 13.92 -15.64 2.83
C ALA A 280 12.44 -16.08 2.74
N SER A 281 11.47 -15.15 2.53
CA SER A 281 10.03 -15.40 2.67
C SER A 281 9.46 -16.40 1.66
N LYS A 282 10.01 -16.50 0.47
CA LYS A 282 9.52 -17.26 -0.69
C LYS A 282 8.28 -16.63 -1.34
N ASP A 283 7.71 -15.60 -0.75
CA ASP A 283 6.49 -14.96 -1.20
C ASP A 283 6.72 -13.91 -2.28
N ASP A 284 5.63 -13.46 -2.90
CA ASP A 284 5.64 -12.29 -3.78
C ASP A 284 6.12 -11.07 -2.99
N MET A 285 6.71 -10.12 -3.68
CA MET A 285 7.24 -8.92 -3.03
C MET A 285 6.78 -7.67 -3.74
N SER A 286 6.08 -6.83 -3.01
CA SER A 286 5.63 -5.53 -3.50
C SER A 286 6.11 -4.40 -2.62
N ILE A 287 6.55 -3.32 -3.26
CA ILE A 287 6.90 -2.07 -2.59
C ILE A 287 6.42 -0.88 -3.42
N ALA A 288 5.86 0.11 -2.73
CA ALA A 288 5.62 1.44 -3.26
C ALA A 288 6.24 2.47 -2.34
N GLY A 289 6.89 3.51 -2.88
CA GLY A 289 7.57 4.48 -2.05
C GLY A 289 7.56 5.89 -2.61
N TYR A 290 7.70 6.84 -1.70
CA TYR A 290 7.84 8.26 -1.96
C TYR A 290 9.01 8.82 -1.15
N ILE A 291 9.83 9.68 -1.79
CA ILE A 291 10.97 10.34 -1.17
C ILE A 291 10.96 11.81 -1.58
N ASN A 292 11.03 12.72 -0.61
CA ASN A 292 11.25 14.15 -0.81
C ASN A 292 12.68 14.50 -0.39
N LYS A 293 13.61 14.53 -1.35
CA LYS A 293 15.03 14.81 -1.10
C LYS A 293 15.28 16.11 -0.33
N LYS A 294 14.46 17.16 -0.58
CA LYS A 294 14.60 18.45 0.09
C LYS A 294 14.22 18.45 1.55
N ALA A 295 13.44 17.47 1.96
CA ALA A 295 12.99 17.34 3.36
C ALA A 295 13.99 16.52 4.21
N ILE A 296 14.94 15.83 3.57
CA ILE A 296 15.95 15.01 4.27
C ILE A 296 17.17 15.88 4.58
N ARG A 297 17.71 15.74 5.79
CA ARG A 297 18.90 16.52 6.21
C ARG A 297 20.12 16.18 5.37
N PRO A 298 20.98 17.21 5.07
CA PRO A 298 22.16 17.00 4.23
C PRO A 298 23.15 15.97 4.76
N GLU A 299 23.22 15.76 6.09
CA GLU A 299 24.08 14.77 6.71
C GLU A 299 23.71 13.35 6.26
N GLU A 300 22.41 13.07 6.10
CA GLU A 300 21.89 11.78 5.66
C GLU A 300 22.10 11.55 4.15
N LEU A 301 22.44 12.59 3.41
CA LEU A 301 22.76 12.50 1.99
C LEU A 301 24.23 12.20 1.72
N LYS A 302 25.08 12.28 2.76
CA LYS A 302 26.52 12.02 2.62
C LYS A 302 26.80 10.54 2.81
N GLN A 303 26.76 9.77 1.71
CA GLN A 303 27.56 8.53 1.54
C GLN A 303 27.50 8.02 0.14
#